data_e2c125cc56d4199305bafb6cd34a8bc6
#
_entry.id   e2c125cc56d4199305bafb6cd34a8bc6
#
_cell.length_a   1.000
_cell.length_b   1.000
_cell.length_c   1.000
_cell.angle_alpha   90.00
_cell.angle_beta   90.00
_cell.angle_gamma   90.00
#
_symmetry.space_group_name_H-M   'P 1'
#
loop_
_entity.id
_entity.type
_entity.pdbx_description
1 polymer ?
#
loop_
_entity_poly.entity_id
_entity_poly.type
_entity_poly.pdbx_seq_one_letter_code
_entity_poly.pdbx_strand_id
1 'polypeptide(L)'
;MSLENTSHFIPFNNVMSILHPIKSLNSFVNYLAEIWKDFARRSIDKSKGINELSFSEYFSLPGLIGERLFNVFDKDSNGYLSPNEFINGMIILFSDSFISLLTFTFSFYDFDNDNFITKEDIRLVLSYIPFDIDDNTVSTDLDRTIHKQQMLFEMIEQAFNDKERITLSEYEQMVCSQCSDVFLLLVIFIIKHRPFNEHTI
;
A
#
# COMPACT_ATOMS: atom_id res chain seq x y z
N MET A 1 30.58 -3.32 22.49
CA MET A 1 30.38 -2.32 21.46
C MET A 1 28.95 -2.47 21.02
N SER A 2 28.08 -1.62 21.52
CA SER A 2 26.67 -1.58 21.19
C SER A 2 26.52 -1.01 19.77
N LEU A 3 25.99 -1.82 18.86
CA LEU A 3 25.54 -1.34 17.56
C LEU A 3 24.32 -0.47 17.82
N GLU A 4 24.48 0.82 17.77
CA GLU A 4 23.37 1.77 17.65
C GLU A 4 22.80 1.59 16.24
N ASN A 5 21.74 0.76 16.15
CA ASN A 5 20.89 0.69 14.98
C ASN A 5 20.15 2.04 14.85
N THR A 6 20.73 2.98 14.15
CA THR A 6 19.97 4.13 13.64
C THR A 6 19.12 3.63 12.47
N SER A 7 17.91 3.09 12.76
CA SER A 7 16.94 2.80 11.73
C SER A 7 16.46 4.12 11.14
N HIS A 8 16.79 4.38 9.88
CA HIS A 8 16.32 5.53 9.11
C HIS A 8 14.84 5.39 8.68
N PHE A 9 14.08 4.49 9.32
CA PHE A 9 12.68 4.26 9.03
C PHE A 9 11.79 5.21 9.82
N ILE A 10 10.67 5.59 9.20
CA ILE A 10 9.67 6.45 9.82
C ILE A 10 9.06 5.68 11.00
N PRO A 11 9.20 6.14 12.25
CA PRO A 11 8.60 5.47 13.40
C PRO A 11 7.08 5.39 13.27
N PHE A 12 6.45 4.38 13.86
CA PHE A 12 4.99 4.18 13.88
C PHE A 12 4.22 5.47 14.23
N ASN A 13 4.69 6.23 15.22
CA ASN A 13 4.07 7.50 15.61
C ASN A 13 4.05 8.54 14.47
N ASN A 14 5.02 8.49 13.56
CA ASN A 14 5.05 9.38 12.41
C ASN A 14 4.09 8.92 11.31
N VAL A 15 3.81 7.61 11.18
CA VAL A 15 2.77 7.10 10.27
C VAL A 15 1.40 7.62 10.70
N MET A 16 1.10 7.57 11.99
CA MET A 16 -0.15 8.11 12.53
C MET A 16 -0.29 9.62 12.30
N SER A 17 0.80 10.37 12.27
CA SER A 17 0.77 11.82 12.03
C SER A 17 0.48 12.21 10.58
N ILE A 18 0.65 11.31 9.62
CA ILE A 18 0.35 11.54 8.19
C ILE A 18 -1.04 11.04 7.76
N LEU A 19 -1.78 10.42 8.69
CA LEU A 19 -3.19 10.09 8.46
C LEU A 19 -4.04 11.33 8.73
N HIS A 20 -4.63 11.88 7.67
CA HIS A 20 -5.53 13.04 7.80
C HIS A 20 -6.98 12.59 7.68
N PRO A 21 -7.82 12.87 8.68
CA PRO A 21 -9.22 12.48 8.65
C PRO A 21 -9.99 13.23 7.56
N ILE A 22 -10.93 12.55 6.94
CA ILE A 22 -11.89 13.16 6.01
C ILE A 22 -12.78 14.13 6.78
N LYS A 23 -12.73 15.43 6.45
CA LYS A 23 -13.50 16.48 7.14
C LYS A 23 -15.01 16.30 7.02
N SER A 24 -15.47 15.81 5.86
CA SER A 24 -16.88 15.54 5.58
C SER A 24 -17.01 14.34 4.67
N LEU A 25 -17.44 13.21 5.22
CA LEU A 25 -17.62 11.98 4.47
C LEU A 25 -18.60 12.16 3.30
N ASN A 26 -19.72 12.84 3.52
CA ASN A 26 -20.70 13.07 2.45
C ASN A 26 -20.14 13.89 1.29
N SER A 27 -19.38 14.94 1.56
CA SER A 27 -18.73 15.74 0.52
C SER A 27 -17.69 14.91 -0.23
N PHE A 28 -16.93 14.09 0.48
CA PHE A 28 -15.93 13.22 -0.11
C PHE A 28 -16.56 12.15 -1.01
N VAL A 29 -17.61 11.47 -0.55
CA VAL A 29 -18.35 10.49 -1.36
C VAL A 29 -18.92 11.11 -2.63
N ASN A 30 -19.51 12.30 -2.54
CA ASN A 30 -20.03 13.01 -3.72
C ASN A 30 -18.90 13.35 -4.70
N TYR A 31 -17.78 13.83 -4.20
CA TYR A 31 -16.60 14.11 -5.02
C TYR A 31 -16.06 12.85 -5.72
N LEU A 32 -15.93 11.75 -5.00
CA LEU A 32 -15.52 10.45 -5.57
C LEU A 32 -16.49 9.93 -6.62
N ALA A 33 -17.80 10.15 -6.42
CA ALA A 33 -18.81 9.75 -7.38
C ALA A 33 -18.67 10.51 -8.72
N GLU A 34 -18.31 11.79 -8.68
CA GLU A 34 -18.03 12.56 -9.91
C GLU A 34 -16.74 12.09 -10.59
N ILE A 35 -15.70 11.82 -9.82
CA ILE A 35 -14.45 11.24 -10.35
C ILE A 35 -14.73 9.89 -11.00
N TRP A 36 -15.46 9.01 -10.34
CA TRP A 36 -15.81 7.72 -10.90
C TRP A 36 -16.52 7.86 -12.27
N LYS A 37 -17.47 8.80 -12.40
CA LYS A 37 -18.16 9.06 -13.66
C LYS A 37 -17.20 9.48 -14.77
N ASP A 38 -16.21 10.33 -14.46
CA ASP A 38 -15.24 10.79 -15.44
C ASP A 38 -14.32 9.66 -15.93
N PHE A 39 -13.92 8.76 -15.02
CA PHE A 39 -13.10 7.59 -15.38
C PHE A 39 -13.89 6.52 -16.12
N ALA A 40 -15.11 6.23 -15.67
CA ALA A 40 -15.98 5.29 -16.36
C ALA A 40 -16.26 5.72 -17.83
N ARG A 41 -16.31 7.03 -18.10
CA ARG A 41 -16.44 7.55 -19.48
C ARG A 41 -15.22 7.28 -20.37
N ARG A 42 -14.03 7.11 -19.77
CA ARG A 42 -12.77 6.80 -20.48
C ARG A 42 -12.53 5.31 -20.60
N SER A 43 -13.22 4.50 -19.81
CA SER A 43 -13.11 3.06 -19.82
C SER A 43 -13.51 2.44 -21.18
N ILE A 44 -12.96 1.25 -21.47
CA ILE A 44 -13.24 0.48 -22.68
C ILE A 44 -14.74 0.20 -22.80
N ASP A 45 -15.37 -0.24 -21.73
CA ASP A 45 -16.82 -0.42 -21.62
C ASP A 45 -17.40 0.50 -20.55
N LYS A 46 -17.92 1.63 -21.01
CA LYS A 46 -18.49 2.70 -20.15
C LYS A 46 -19.67 2.24 -19.29
N SER A 47 -20.33 1.14 -19.68
CA SER A 47 -21.49 0.61 -18.96
C SER A 47 -21.10 -0.22 -17.75
N LYS A 48 -19.89 -0.79 -17.77
CA LYS A 48 -19.40 -1.67 -16.70
C LYS A 48 -18.67 -0.93 -15.58
N GLY A 49 -18.07 0.22 -15.85
CA GLY A 49 -17.34 0.99 -14.87
C GLY A 49 -15.91 1.31 -15.27
N ILE A 50 -15.02 1.49 -14.28
CA ILE A 50 -13.62 1.80 -14.51
C ILE A 50 -12.85 0.50 -14.72
N ASN A 51 -12.18 0.35 -15.87
CA ASN A 51 -11.28 -0.77 -16.11
C ASN A 51 -9.87 -0.47 -15.57
N GLU A 52 -9.03 -1.50 -15.45
CA GLU A 52 -7.67 -1.42 -14.90
C GLU A 52 -6.81 -0.35 -15.59
N LEU A 53 -6.86 -0.24 -16.92
CA LEU A 53 -6.07 0.74 -17.65
C LEU A 53 -6.41 2.17 -17.24
N SER A 54 -7.70 2.51 -17.22
CA SER A 54 -8.18 3.84 -16.82
C SER A 54 -7.88 4.14 -15.34
N PHE A 55 -7.91 3.12 -14.48
CA PHE A 55 -7.55 3.24 -13.07
C PHE A 55 -6.06 3.51 -12.88
N SER A 56 -5.19 2.76 -13.57
CA SER A 56 -3.73 2.90 -13.49
C SER A 56 -3.25 4.25 -14.02
N GLU A 57 -3.88 4.78 -15.07
CA GLU A 57 -3.60 6.15 -15.57
C GLU A 57 -3.86 7.22 -14.50
N TYR A 58 -4.83 7.00 -13.64
CA TYR A 58 -5.19 7.95 -12.59
C TYR A 58 -4.23 7.91 -11.39
N PHE A 59 -3.90 6.70 -10.91
CA PHE A 59 -3.06 6.55 -9.73
C PHE A 59 -1.58 6.77 -10.00
N SER A 60 -1.12 6.66 -11.27
CA SER A 60 0.29 6.78 -11.66
C SER A 60 1.24 5.91 -10.81
N LEU A 61 0.77 4.73 -10.41
CA LEU A 61 1.53 3.79 -9.60
C LEU A 61 2.42 2.88 -10.47
N PRO A 62 3.54 2.38 -9.96
CA PRO A 62 4.34 1.38 -10.65
C PRO A 62 3.51 0.13 -11.00
N GLY A 63 3.70 -0.42 -12.21
CA GLY A 63 2.95 -1.50 -12.83
C GLY A 63 2.22 -2.48 -11.89
N LEU A 64 2.97 -3.39 -11.25
CA LEU A 64 2.38 -4.38 -10.34
C LEU A 64 1.61 -3.76 -9.16
N ILE A 65 2.06 -2.62 -8.66
CA ILE A 65 1.38 -1.94 -7.53
C ILE A 65 0.04 -1.38 -7.97
N GLY A 66 -0.03 -0.78 -9.17
CA GLY A 66 -1.29 -0.28 -9.75
C GLY A 66 -2.29 -1.40 -10.04
N GLU A 67 -1.82 -2.48 -10.68
CA GLU A 67 -2.60 -3.70 -10.93
C GLU A 67 -3.13 -4.29 -9.62
N ARG A 68 -2.27 -4.45 -8.62
CA ARG A 68 -2.68 -5.01 -7.33
C ARG A 68 -3.67 -4.12 -6.60
N LEU A 69 -3.50 -2.80 -6.65
CA LEU A 69 -4.46 -1.86 -6.07
C LEU A 69 -5.83 -1.98 -6.74
N PHE A 70 -5.87 -2.10 -8.06
CA PHE A 70 -7.09 -2.35 -8.81
C PHE A 70 -7.76 -3.66 -8.34
N ASN A 71 -7.01 -4.77 -8.27
CA ASN A 71 -7.52 -6.08 -7.86
C ASN A 71 -8.06 -6.09 -6.42
N VAL A 72 -7.46 -5.32 -5.51
CA VAL A 72 -7.97 -5.18 -4.14
C VAL A 72 -9.27 -4.38 -4.10
N PHE A 73 -9.48 -3.46 -5.03
CA PHE A 73 -10.73 -2.71 -5.17
C PHE A 73 -11.83 -3.53 -5.85
N ASP A 74 -11.48 -4.30 -6.90
CA ASP A 74 -12.39 -5.16 -7.69
C ASP A 74 -12.79 -6.40 -6.88
N LYS A 75 -13.77 -6.25 -6.00
CA LYS A 75 -14.17 -7.29 -5.04
C LYS A 75 -14.88 -8.47 -5.69
N ASP A 76 -15.60 -8.23 -6.76
CA ASP A 76 -16.31 -9.29 -7.50
C ASP A 76 -15.46 -9.88 -8.65
N SER A 77 -14.22 -9.36 -8.83
CA SER A 77 -13.23 -9.83 -9.80
C SER A 77 -13.78 -9.85 -11.25
N ASN A 78 -14.60 -8.87 -11.59
CA ASN A 78 -15.20 -8.75 -12.93
C ASN A 78 -14.34 -7.94 -13.92
N GLY A 79 -13.22 -7.37 -13.47
CA GLY A 79 -12.29 -6.56 -14.26
C GLY A 79 -12.74 -5.10 -14.45
N TYR A 80 -13.74 -4.65 -13.67
CA TYR A 80 -14.26 -3.29 -13.70
C TYR A 80 -14.63 -2.83 -12.29
N LEU A 81 -14.28 -1.61 -11.93
CA LEU A 81 -14.73 -1.03 -10.67
C LEU A 81 -16.09 -0.39 -10.81
N SER A 82 -17.07 -0.92 -10.11
CA SER A 82 -18.36 -0.27 -9.88
C SER A 82 -18.18 1.01 -9.04
N PRO A 83 -19.20 1.91 -9.00
CA PRO A 83 -19.15 3.09 -8.11
C PRO A 83 -18.88 2.73 -6.64
N ASN A 84 -19.50 1.66 -6.17
CA ASN A 84 -19.37 1.21 -4.78
C ASN A 84 -17.97 0.71 -4.46
N GLU A 85 -17.38 -0.10 -5.34
CA GLU A 85 -16.02 -0.63 -5.14
C GLU A 85 -14.99 0.49 -5.15
N PHE A 86 -15.07 1.40 -6.13
CA PHE A 86 -14.17 2.54 -6.20
C PHE A 86 -14.30 3.44 -4.96
N ILE A 87 -15.52 3.83 -4.59
CA ILE A 87 -15.77 4.73 -3.45
C ILE A 87 -15.33 4.06 -2.15
N ASN A 88 -15.66 2.79 -1.92
CA ASN A 88 -15.28 2.08 -0.71
C ASN A 88 -13.76 1.90 -0.60
N GLY A 89 -13.08 1.54 -1.69
CA GLY A 89 -11.63 1.45 -1.72
C GLY A 89 -10.97 2.79 -1.39
N MET A 90 -11.47 3.88 -1.97
CA MET A 90 -10.98 5.23 -1.69
C MET A 90 -11.23 5.66 -0.25
N ILE A 91 -12.40 5.36 0.32
CA ILE A 91 -12.69 5.66 1.73
C ILE A 91 -11.68 4.97 2.65
N ILE A 92 -11.33 3.71 2.37
CA ILE A 92 -10.32 2.98 3.16
C ILE A 92 -8.95 3.65 3.06
N LEU A 93 -8.52 4.03 1.85
CA LEU A 93 -7.23 4.71 1.64
C LEU A 93 -7.14 6.04 2.36
N PHE A 94 -8.26 6.74 2.54
CA PHE A 94 -8.32 8.04 3.21
C PHE A 94 -8.86 7.94 4.66
N SER A 95 -9.08 6.71 5.15
CA SER A 95 -9.52 6.50 6.53
C SER A 95 -8.46 6.96 7.53
N ASP A 96 -8.92 7.48 8.66
CA ASP A 96 -8.12 7.69 9.87
C ASP A 96 -7.99 6.42 10.71
N SER A 97 -8.73 5.36 10.35
CA SER A 97 -8.65 4.04 10.98
C SER A 97 -7.40 3.30 10.52
N PHE A 98 -6.38 3.29 11.35
CA PHE A 98 -5.16 2.54 11.08
C PHE A 98 -5.41 1.03 10.89
N ILE A 99 -6.32 0.46 11.66
CA ILE A 99 -6.71 -0.96 11.51
C ILE A 99 -7.33 -1.24 10.13
N SER A 100 -8.20 -0.35 9.65
CA SER A 100 -8.79 -0.50 8.30
C SER A 100 -7.69 -0.47 7.22
N LEU A 101 -6.70 0.39 7.40
CA LEU A 101 -5.56 0.47 6.48
C LEU A 101 -4.67 -0.78 6.57
N LEU A 102 -4.46 -1.34 7.77
CA LEU A 102 -3.73 -2.61 7.94
C LEU A 102 -4.44 -3.78 7.26
N THR A 103 -5.76 -3.90 7.46
CA THR A 103 -6.56 -4.93 6.79
C THR A 103 -6.48 -4.79 5.27
N PHE A 104 -6.51 -3.56 4.77
CA PHE A 104 -6.36 -3.27 3.34
C PHE A 104 -4.96 -3.66 2.84
N THR A 105 -3.90 -3.28 3.53
CA THR A 105 -2.53 -3.63 3.13
C THR A 105 -2.24 -5.12 3.27
N PHE A 106 -2.88 -5.81 4.21
CA PHE A 106 -2.85 -7.27 4.26
C PHE A 106 -3.40 -7.87 2.96
N SER A 107 -4.61 -7.45 2.53
CA SER A 107 -5.19 -7.91 1.27
C SER A 107 -4.33 -7.54 0.05
N PHE A 108 -3.47 -6.53 0.18
CA PHE A 108 -2.54 -6.14 -0.87
C PHE A 108 -1.37 -7.12 -1.01
N TYR A 109 -0.89 -7.67 0.10
CA TYR A 109 0.17 -8.68 0.12
C TYR A 109 -0.35 -10.09 -0.21
N ASP A 110 -1.57 -10.44 0.20
CA ASP A 110 -2.20 -11.74 -0.01
C ASP A 110 -2.63 -11.90 -1.48
N PHE A 111 -1.69 -12.31 -2.35
CA PHE A 111 -1.90 -12.36 -3.80
C PHE A 111 -2.87 -13.46 -4.24
N ASP A 112 -2.85 -14.61 -3.59
CA ASP A 112 -3.65 -15.78 -3.93
C ASP A 112 -4.96 -15.88 -3.13
N ASN A 113 -5.18 -14.90 -2.22
CA ASN A 113 -6.35 -14.80 -1.33
C ASN A 113 -6.57 -16.05 -0.46
N ASP A 114 -5.46 -16.66 0.01
CA ASP A 114 -5.49 -17.79 0.94
C ASP A 114 -5.60 -17.37 2.42
N ASN A 115 -5.67 -16.06 2.69
CA ASN A 115 -5.68 -15.40 4.00
C ASN A 115 -4.37 -15.52 4.78
N PHE A 116 -3.27 -15.71 4.08
CA PHE A 116 -1.94 -15.68 4.64
C PHE A 116 -1.04 -14.74 3.82
N ILE A 117 0.00 -14.24 4.43
CA ILE A 117 1.09 -13.53 3.77
C ILE A 117 2.36 -14.36 3.95
N THR A 118 3.08 -14.59 2.86
CA THR A 118 4.39 -15.23 2.86
C THR A 118 5.52 -14.20 2.76
N LYS A 119 6.76 -14.63 3.00
CA LYS A 119 7.95 -13.79 2.79
C LYS A 119 8.08 -13.35 1.32
N GLU A 120 7.71 -14.22 0.40
CA GLU A 120 7.74 -13.98 -1.05
C GLU A 120 6.76 -12.89 -1.46
N ASP A 121 5.56 -12.87 -0.91
CA ASP A 121 4.55 -11.83 -1.17
C ASP A 121 5.09 -10.45 -0.77
N ILE A 122 5.69 -10.36 0.42
CA ILE A 122 6.30 -9.11 0.89
C ILE A 122 7.45 -8.69 -0.03
N ARG A 123 8.37 -9.62 -0.37
CA ARG A 123 9.50 -9.32 -1.26
C ARG A 123 9.02 -8.83 -2.62
N LEU A 124 8.01 -9.49 -3.18
CA LEU A 124 7.46 -9.12 -4.48
C LEU A 124 6.93 -7.69 -4.45
N VAL A 125 6.06 -7.35 -3.52
CA VAL A 125 5.47 -6.00 -3.40
C VAL A 125 6.56 -4.97 -3.16
N LEU A 126 7.45 -5.19 -2.20
CA LEU A 126 8.46 -4.21 -1.82
C LEU A 126 9.55 -4.03 -2.88
N SER A 127 9.73 -4.98 -3.79
CA SER A 127 10.65 -4.81 -4.93
C SER A 127 10.22 -3.68 -5.88
N TYR A 128 8.93 -3.38 -5.95
CA TYR A 128 8.36 -2.31 -6.78
C TYR A 128 8.23 -0.97 -6.05
N ILE A 129 8.43 -0.95 -4.73
CA ILE A 129 8.34 0.30 -3.96
C ILE A 129 9.69 1.00 -4.00
N PRO A 130 9.77 2.24 -4.53
CA PRO A 130 10.98 3.03 -4.42
C PRO A 130 11.15 3.48 -2.96
N PHE A 131 12.17 3.01 -2.30
CA PHE A 131 12.66 3.59 -1.06
C PHE A 131 14.17 3.78 -1.16
N ASP A 132 14.62 4.92 -0.70
CA ASP A 132 16.04 5.25 -0.70
C ASP A 132 16.69 4.74 0.59
N ILE A 133 17.86 4.16 0.43
CA ILE A 133 18.76 3.88 1.54
C ILE A 133 19.73 5.05 1.57
N ASP A 134 19.68 5.82 2.65
CA ASP A 134 20.60 6.95 2.85
C ASP A 134 21.96 6.41 3.32
N ASP A 135 22.62 5.66 2.42
CA ASP A 135 23.93 5.09 2.67
C ASP A 135 24.97 5.81 1.83
N ASN A 136 25.62 6.81 2.46
CA ASN A 136 26.73 7.55 1.86
C ASN A 136 27.99 6.70 1.63
N THR A 137 27.98 5.42 2.02
CA THR A 137 29.11 4.49 1.90
C THR A 137 29.11 3.74 0.56
N VAL A 138 27.98 3.76 -0.17
CA VAL A 138 27.79 2.98 -1.39
C VAL A 138 28.05 3.84 -2.62
N SER A 139 29.01 3.44 -3.44
CA SER A 139 29.56 4.27 -4.52
C SER A 139 28.92 4.06 -5.90
N THR A 140 28.20 2.94 -6.12
CA THR A 140 27.58 2.64 -7.44
C THR A 140 26.08 2.32 -7.29
N ASP A 141 25.31 2.54 -8.37
CA ASP A 141 23.88 2.21 -8.42
C ASP A 141 23.64 0.70 -8.25
N LEU A 142 24.56 -0.13 -8.76
CA LEU A 142 24.48 -1.58 -8.59
C LEU A 142 24.66 -1.97 -7.13
N ASP A 143 25.66 -1.41 -6.44
CA ASP A 143 25.90 -1.69 -5.03
C ASP A 143 24.71 -1.25 -4.17
N ARG A 144 24.09 -0.10 -4.48
CA ARG A 144 22.86 0.36 -3.81
C ARG A 144 21.72 -0.63 -3.97
N THR A 145 21.53 -1.15 -5.19
CA THR A 145 20.48 -2.14 -5.46
C THR A 145 20.71 -3.42 -4.68
N ILE A 146 21.93 -3.93 -4.65
CA ILE A 146 22.30 -5.13 -3.89
C ILE A 146 22.09 -4.91 -2.39
N HIS A 147 22.56 -3.78 -1.88
CA HIS A 147 22.41 -3.44 -0.46
C HIS A 147 20.93 -3.31 -0.06
N LYS A 148 20.12 -2.67 -0.90
CA LYS A 148 18.66 -2.59 -0.71
C LYS A 148 18.00 -3.96 -0.64
N GLN A 149 18.35 -4.87 -1.56
CA GLN A 149 17.80 -6.22 -1.58
C GLN A 149 18.20 -7.01 -0.35
N GLN A 150 19.46 -6.90 0.07
CA GLN A 150 19.96 -7.56 1.28
C GLN A 150 19.26 -7.04 2.53
N MET A 151 19.10 -5.73 2.65
CA MET A 151 18.43 -5.10 3.78
C MET A 151 16.96 -5.52 3.86
N LEU A 152 16.24 -5.54 2.73
CA LEU A 152 14.88 -6.05 2.68
C LEU A 152 14.79 -7.52 3.11
N PHE A 153 15.72 -8.33 2.64
CA PHE A 153 15.79 -9.74 3.03
C PHE A 153 15.92 -9.88 4.54
N GLU A 154 16.88 -9.19 5.15
CA GLU A 154 17.13 -9.24 6.60
C GLU A 154 15.92 -8.75 7.40
N MET A 155 15.28 -7.66 6.97
CA MET A 155 14.08 -7.13 7.62
C MET A 155 12.91 -8.11 7.56
N ILE A 156 12.70 -8.78 6.43
CA ILE A 156 11.62 -9.75 6.24
C ILE A 156 11.89 -10.99 7.11
N GLU A 157 13.12 -11.51 7.09
CA GLU A 157 13.50 -12.67 7.92
C GLU A 157 13.30 -12.36 9.41
N GLN A 158 13.72 -11.19 9.85
CA GLN A 158 13.52 -10.75 11.23
C GLN A 158 12.04 -10.60 11.58
N ALA A 159 11.22 -10.04 10.68
CA ALA A 159 9.79 -9.84 10.91
C ALA A 159 9.05 -11.17 11.07
N PHE A 160 9.36 -12.15 10.23
CA PHE A 160 8.68 -13.45 10.27
C PHE A 160 9.15 -14.36 11.42
N ASN A 161 10.36 -14.16 11.95
CA ASN A 161 10.89 -14.89 13.11
C ASN A 161 10.60 -16.40 13.04
N ASP A 162 11.16 -17.09 12.05
CA ASP A 162 11.00 -18.53 11.76
C ASP A 162 9.61 -18.97 11.26
N LYS A 163 8.64 -18.07 11.12
CA LYS A 163 7.37 -18.40 10.48
C LYS A 163 7.53 -18.44 8.97
N GLU A 164 6.83 -19.36 8.31
CA GLU A 164 6.77 -19.40 6.85
C GLU A 164 5.71 -18.43 6.30
N ARG A 165 4.61 -18.25 7.04
CA ARG A 165 3.48 -17.40 6.69
C ARG A 165 2.82 -16.81 7.94
N ILE A 166 2.10 -15.70 7.76
CA ILE A 166 1.41 -14.99 8.83
C ILE A 166 -0.04 -14.71 8.45
N THR A 167 -0.92 -14.77 9.45
CA THR A 167 -2.33 -14.41 9.34
C THR A 167 -2.54 -12.90 9.50
N LEU A 168 -3.73 -12.38 9.17
CA LEU A 168 -4.10 -10.98 9.42
C LEU A 168 -3.88 -10.56 10.88
N SER A 169 -4.30 -11.39 11.83
CA SER A 169 -4.15 -11.08 13.26
C SER A 169 -2.68 -10.99 13.69
N GLU A 170 -1.83 -11.85 13.16
CA GLU A 170 -0.38 -11.80 13.42
C GLU A 170 0.25 -10.56 12.76
N TYR A 171 -0.15 -10.25 11.52
CA TYR A 171 0.28 -9.04 10.82
C TYR A 171 -0.08 -7.77 11.61
N GLU A 172 -1.33 -7.62 12.05
CA GLU A 172 -1.78 -6.50 12.87
C GLU A 172 -0.98 -6.41 14.19
N GLN A 173 -0.76 -7.54 14.86
CA GLN A 173 0.03 -7.58 16.08
C GLN A 173 1.48 -7.14 15.85
N MET A 174 2.12 -7.62 14.79
CA MET A 174 3.48 -7.30 14.44
C MET A 174 3.66 -5.81 14.14
N VAL A 175 2.76 -5.22 13.35
CA VAL A 175 2.80 -3.80 13.03
C VAL A 175 2.53 -2.92 14.26
N CYS A 176 1.54 -3.28 15.07
CA CYS A 176 1.17 -2.51 16.27
C CYS A 176 2.19 -2.61 17.40
N SER A 177 2.94 -3.71 17.50
CA SER A 177 3.95 -3.91 18.55
C SER A 177 5.29 -3.25 18.27
N GLN A 178 5.42 -2.47 17.20
CA GLN A 178 6.68 -1.86 16.73
C GLN A 178 7.79 -2.86 16.35
N CYS A 179 7.42 -4.11 16.11
CA CYS A 179 8.40 -5.15 15.82
C CYS A 179 8.82 -5.23 14.35
N SER A 180 8.20 -4.45 13.44
CA SER A 180 8.50 -4.64 12.03
C SER A 180 8.20 -3.42 11.16
N ASP A 181 9.22 -2.64 10.88
CA ASP A 181 9.16 -1.50 9.97
C ASP A 181 8.88 -1.92 8.52
N VAL A 182 9.18 -3.15 8.15
CA VAL A 182 9.03 -3.66 6.78
C VAL A 182 7.59 -3.57 6.27
N PHE A 183 6.62 -3.85 7.13
CA PHE A 183 5.21 -3.78 6.76
C PHE A 183 4.70 -2.34 6.59
N LEU A 184 5.32 -1.39 7.29
CA LEU A 184 4.97 0.03 7.19
C LEU A 184 5.41 0.65 5.86
N LEU A 185 6.38 0.08 5.16
CA LEU A 185 6.85 0.60 3.88
C LEU A 185 5.72 0.70 2.86
N LEU A 186 4.90 -0.34 2.72
CA LEU A 186 3.74 -0.31 1.82
C LEU A 186 2.69 0.70 2.29
N VAL A 187 2.38 0.74 3.59
CA VAL A 187 1.43 1.68 4.18
C VAL A 187 1.85 3.12 3.87
N ILE A 188 3.10 3.46 4.13
CA ILE A 188 3.67 4.79 3.88
C ILE A 188 3.63 5.11 2.38
N PHE A 189 4.00 4.14 1.54
CA PHE A 189 3.99 4.32 0.09
C PHE A 189 2.57 4.63 -0.42
N ILE A 190 1.57 3.86 -0.02
CA ILE A 190 0.18 4.06 -0.38
C ILE A 190 -0.31 5.44 0.07
N ILE A 191 -0.03 5.83 1.33
CA ILE A 191 -0.44 7.13 1.86
C ILE A 191 0.18 8.29 1.05
N LYS A 192 1.47 8.20 0.71
CA LYS A 192 2.18 9.25 -0.05
C LYS A 192 1.70 9.38 -1.50
N HIS A 193 1.19 8.30 -2.10
CA HIS A 193 0.75 8.28 -3.50
C HIS A 193 -0.77 8.37 -3.65
N ARG A 194 -1.48 8.83 -2.62
CA ARG A 194 -2.91 9.13 -2.71
C ARG A 194 -3.15 10.17 -3.81
N PRO A 195 -4.17 9.99 -4.67
CA PRO A 195 -4.37 10.84 -5.84
C PRO A 195 -4.84 12.26 -5.54
N PHE A 196 -5.08 12.60 -4.26
CA PHE A 196 -5.56 13.92 -3.85
C PHE A 196 -4.67 14.51 -2.77
N ASN A 197 -4.38 15.80 -2.88
CA ASN A 197 -3.75 16.57 -1.82
C ASN A 197 -4.79 17.07 -0.81
N GLU A 198 -4.35 17.31 0.43
CA GLU A 198 -5.15 17.76 1.58
C GLU A 198 -6.01 19.01 1.33
N HIS A 199 -5.70 19.77 0.28
CA HIS A 199 -6.40 21.01 -0.08
C HIS A 199 -7.62 20.79 -0.99
N THR A 200 -7.87 19.55 -1.45
CA THR A 200 -8.92 19.24 -2.42
C THR A 200 -10.17 18.66 -1.77
N ILE A 201 -10.15 18.39 -0.46
CA ILE A 201 -11.23 17.69 0.28
C ILE A 201 -11.79 18.56 1.41
#